data_5e951771941118d96a8c8af398ce9636
#
_entry.id   5e951771941118d96a8c8af398ce9636
#
_cell.length_a   1.000
_cell.length_b   1.000
_cell.length_c   1.000
_cell.angle_alpha   90.00
_cell.angle_beta   90.00
_cell.angle_gamma   90.00
#
_symmetry.space_group_name_H-M   'P 1'
#
loop_
_entity.id
_entity.type
_entity.pdbx_description
1 polymer ?
#
loop_
_entity_poly.entity_id
_entity_poly.type
_entity_poly.pdbx_seq_one_letter_code
_entity_poly.pdbx_strand_id
1 'polypeptide(L)'
;MNIEKLLERLYTSESYYKSVDEEINEIAAKIHLGYGPEKINRNRNPEFKYLFEFAKSRIRVSRKFSQAAHLFLDYYSSLYSTPEIVGKYRANRLKGRYIIDAGSGAGMQDIMFSLSSDVSGIEINRSRYLMSMLNRKPYGSDANFLCEDFFDYNGDFNGKIIFSDPLRPQNSREKVFSQLSPDPVDIVKGRQGISGYAIDLPPHMKWENIPLDGEKEYISVNGNLNRLTLYSPSLSIGKATAVLLPENRVISGKPEEFQHSIESVLKNMEYLFVPDISVLSAGLLNKVIDPDWKLIYSDSRRSVFSGNSIYEQFAGKQYAILDYSASLDILPKLKKFDAGKIYFRFSMQPEETYRYKNKIEPELNGKKNIYIFKSDKKYIITEELE
;
A
#
# COMPACT_ATOMS: atom_id res chain seq x y z
N MET A 1 9.22 -33.63 5.86
CA MET A 1 8.08 -33.36 4.95
C MET A 1 8.37 -32.04 4.26
N ASN A 2 8.01 -31.87 2.97
CA ASN A 2 8.15 -30.57 2.33
C ASN A 2 6.85 -29.75 2.55
N ILE A 3 6.90 -28.44 2.28
CA ILE A 3 5.77 -27.53 2.51
C ILE A 3 4.53 -27.90 1.68
N GLU A 4 4.71 -28.39 0.46
CA GLU A 4 3.59 -28.76 -0.42
C GLU A 4 2.77 -29.92 0.17
N LYS A 5 3.43 -30.95 0.70
CA LYS A 5 2.72 -32.06 1.37
C LYS A 5 1.93 -31.59 2.60
N LEU A 6 2.46 -30.62 3.35
CA LEU A 6 1.73 -30.03 4.46
C LEU A 6 0.49 -29.28 3.95
N LEU A 7 0.64 -28.44 2.92
CA LEU A 7 -0.46 -27.66 2.36
C LEU A 7 -1.52 -28.55 1.68
N GLU A 8 -1.11 -29.61 0.98
CA GLU A 8 -2.03 -30.61 0.41
C GLU A 8 -2.87 -31.28 1.49
N ARG A 9 -2.22 -31.69 2.60
CA ARG A 9 -2.92 -32.32 3.73
C ARG A 9 -3.90 -31.34 4.40
N LEU A 10 -3.51 -30.07 4.56
CA LEU A 10 -4.39 -29.01 5.05
C LEU A 10 -5.58 -28.79 4.14
N TYR A 11 -5.38 -28.88 2.82
CA TYR A 11 -6.45 -28.68 1.86
C TYR A 11 -7.43 -29.86 1.82
N THR A 12 -6.94 -31.09 1.94
CA THR A 12 -7.73 -32.32 1.80
C THR A 12 -8.40 -32.80 3.10
N SER A 13 -7.96 -32.33 4.27
CA SER A 13 -8.49 -32.78 5.56
C SER A 13 -8.93 -31.59 6.43
N GLU A 14 -10.24 -31.42 6.55
CA GLU A 14 -10.82 -30.32 7.33
C GLU A 14 -10.49 -30.40 8.84
N SER A 15 -10.46 -31.61 9.41
CA SER A 15 -10.05 -31.80 10.82
C SER A 15 -8.60 -31.43 11.05
N TYR A 16 -7.71 -31.81 10.12
CA TYR A 16 -6.30 -31.45 10.18
C TYR A 16 -6.10 -29.94 9.98
N TYR A 17 -6.83 -29.32 9.05
CA TYR A 17 -6.83 -27.88 8.86
C TYR A 17 -7.16 -27.15 10.16
N LYS A 18 -8.26 -27.50 10.84
CA LYS A 18 -8.68 -26.88 12.10
C LYS A 18 -7.62 -27.02 13.19
N SER A 19 -7.09 -28.22 13.38
CA SER A 19 -6.06 -28.48 14.40
C SER A 19 -4.78 -27.67 14.15
N VAL A 20 -4.32 -27.60 12.89
CA VAL A 20 -3.11 -26.84 12.55
C VAL A 20 -3.35 -25.33 12.60
N ASP A 21 -4.55 -24.87 12.21
CA ASP A 21 -4.93 -23.45 12.29
C ASP A 21 -4.89 -22.95 13.74
N GLU A 22 -5.41 -23.74 14.68
CA GLU A 22 -5.33 -23.48 16.12
C GLU A 22 -3.87 -23.49 16.62
N GLU A 23 -3.07 -24.50 16.22
CA GLU A 23 -1.65 -24.58 16.60
C GLU A 23 -0.86 -23.35 16.11
N ILE A 24 -1.10 -22.87 14.88
CA ILE A 24 -0.44 -21.68 14.35
C ILE A 24 -0.81 -20.44 15.18
N ASN A 25 -2.06 -20.29 15.60
CA ASN A 25 -2.51 -19.17 16.43
C ASN A 25 -1.89 -19.24 17.84
N GLU A 26 -1.76 -20.43 18.44
CA GLU A 26 -1.02 -20.59 19.69
C GLU A 26 0.46 -20.20 19.55
N ILE A 27 1.10 -20.60 18.45
CA ILE A 27 2.49 -20.21 18.15
C ILE A 27 2.58 -18.68 18.03
N ALA A 28 1.65 -18.04 17.31
CA ALA A 28 1.63 -16.59 17.15
C ALA A 28 1.47 -15.87 18.51
N ALA A 29 0.60 -16.34 19.39
CA ALA A 29 0.45 -15.81 20.74
C ALA A 29 1.74 -15.94 21.56
N LYS A 30 2.42 -17.09 21.49
CA LYS A 30 3.71 -17.29 22.17
C LYS A 30 4.82 -16.36 21.63
N ILE A 31 4.84 -16.12 20.30
CA ILE A 31 5.76 -15.14 19.69
C ILE A 31 5.51 -13.73 20.24
N HIS A 32 4.25 -13.32 20.37
CA HIS A 32 3.89 -12.03 20.96
C HIS A 32 4.36 -11.88 22.41
N LEU A 33 4.39 -12.98 23.17
CA LEU A 33 4.92 -13.02 24.53
C LEU A 33 6.46 -13.08 24.59
N GLY A 34 7.15 -13.00 23.44
CA GLY A 34 8.61 -12.99 23.35
C GLY A 34 9.27 -14.36 23.44
N TYR A 35 8.52 -15.48 23.28
CA TYR A 35 9.11 -16.80 23.26
C TYR A 35 9.85 -17.04 21.92
N GLY A 36 11.08 -17.52 22.02
CA GLY A 36 11.84 -18.00 20.87
C GLY A 36 11.40 -19.38 20.36
N PRO A 37 11.77 -19.75 19.12
CA PRO A 37 11.35 -21.01 18.49
C PRO A 37 11.69 -22.26 19.30
N GLU A 38 12.85 -22.29 19.97
CA GLU A 38 13.28 -23.44 20.79
C GLU A 38 12.38 -23.68 22.01
N LYS A 39 11.90 -22.60 22.64
CA LYS A 39 10.97 -22.68 23.77
C LYS A 39 9.56 -23.11 23.35
N ILE A 40 9.17 -22.77 22.10
CA ILE A 40 7.85 -23.12 21.56
C ILE A 40 7.83 -24.58 21.09
N ASN A 41 8.85 -25.04 20.38
CA ASN A 41 8.92 -26.39 19.79
C ASN A 41 9.54 -27.44 20.75
N ARG A 42 9.04 -27.54 21.98
CA ARG A 42 9.54 -28.51 22.95
C ARG A 42 9.40 -29.98 22.49
N ASN A 43 8.34 -30.28 21.74
CA ASN A 43 7.99 -31.61 21.26
C ASN A 43 8.66 -31.98 19.93
N ARG A 44 9.57 -31.15 19.40
CA ARG A 44 10.31 -31.35 18.14
C ARG A 44 9.42 -31.74 16.95
N ASN A 45 8.27 -31.04 16.79
CA ASN A 45 7.39 -31.20 15.63
C ASN A 45 8.19 -30.97 14.33
N PRO A 46 8.28 -31.95 13.41
CA PRO A 46 9.05 -31.81 12.17
C PRO A 46 8.45 -30.73 11.21
N GLU A 47 7.18 -30.39 11.35
CA GLU A 47 6.48 -29.37 10.57
C GLU A 47 6.64 -27.98 11.16
N PHE A 48 7.12 -27.87 12.39
CA PHE A 48 7.18 -26.63 13.19
C PHE A 48 7.77 -25.46 12.43
N LYS A 49 8.82 -25.67 11.63
CA LYS A 49 9.43 -24.58 10.85
C LYS A 49 8.44 -23.87 9.94
N TYR A 50 7.49 -24.60 9.34
CA TYR A 50 6.46 -24.03 8.47
C TYR A 50 5.36 -23.36 9.29
N LEU A 51 4.91 -24.00 10.37
CA LEU A 51 3.90 -23.44 11.28
C LEU A 51 4.40 -22.13 11.92
N PHE A 52 5.67 -22.09 12.30
CA PHE A 52 6.31 -20.90 12.85
C PHE A 52 6.39 -19.76 11.82
N GLU A 53 6.71 -20.04 10.56
CA GLU A 53 6.70 -19.04 9.49
C GLU A 53 5.27 -18.55 9.19
N PHE A 54 4.27 -19.41 9.17
CA PHE A 54 2.88 -19.00 9.05
C PHE A 54 2.43 -18.12 10.23
N ALA A 55 2.80 -18.48 11.46
CA ALA A 55 2.51 -17.66 12.64
C ALA A 55 3.12 -16.24 12.53
N LYS A 56 4.39 -16.15 12.13
CA LYS A 56 5.06 -14.86 11.88
C LYS A 56 4.38 -14.05 10.77
N SER A 57 3.94 -14.74 9.71
CA SER A 57 3.23 -14.10 8.61
C SER A 57 1.87 -13.57 9.05
N ARG A 58 1.08 -14.31 9.85
CA ARG A 58 -0.18 -13.86 10.45
C ARG A 58 -0.01 -12.60 11.30
N ILE A 59 1.02 -12.58 12.14
CA ILE A 59 1.39 -11.40 12.94
C ILE A 59 1.69 -10.21 12.02
N ARG A 60 2.50 -10.42 10.99
CA ARG A 60 2.92 -9.36 10.06
C ARG A 60 1.74 -8.75 9.30
N VAL A 61 0.77 -9.55 8.92
CA VAL A 61 -0.38 -9.10 8.12
C VAL A 61 -1.62 -8.76 8.94
N SER A 62 -1.54 -8.80 10.26
CA SER A 62 -2.69 -8.57 11.17
C SER A 62 -3.41 -7.24 10.95
N ARG A 63 -2.71 -6.21 10.44
CA ARG A 63 -3.29 -4.91 10.07
C ARG A 63 -3.62 -4.79 8.59
N LYS A 64 -3.28 -5.79 7.77
CA LYS A 64 -3.52 -5.80 6.33
C LYS A 64 -4.83 -6.50 5.96
N PHE A 65 -5.20 -7.54 6.73
CA PHE A 65 -6.30 -8.45 6.40
C PHE A 65 -7.18 -8.72 7.60
N SER A 66 -8.49 -8.67 7.39
CA SER A 66 -9.50 -8.97 8.42
C SER A 66 -9.43 -10.43 8.90
N GLN A 67 -9.05 -11.36 8.02
CA GLN A 67 -8.91 -12.78 8.31
C GLN A 67 -7.45 -13.21 8.56
N ALA A 68 -6.59 -12.29 8.94
CA ALA A 68 -5.14 -12.52 9.11
C ALA A 68 -4.81 -13.76 9.96
N ALA A 69 -5.63 -14.06 11.00
CA ALA A 69 -5.46 -15.20 11.89
C ALA A 69 -5.65 -16.58 11.21
N HIS A 70 -6.18 -16.63 9.99
CA HIS A 70 -6.47 -17.86 9.26
C HIS A 70 -5.72 -17.97 7.93
N LEU A 71 -4.83 -17.01 7.61
CA LEU A 71 -4.11 -17.01 6.35
C LEU A 71 -2.86 -17.89 6.39
N PHE A 72 -2.58 -18.51 5.25
CA PHE A 72 -1.36 -19.27 4.95
C PHE A 72 -0.54 -18.47 3.94
N LEU A 73 0.48 -17.76 4.40
CA LEU A 73 1.33 -16.92 3.58
C LEU A 73 2.80 -17.23 3.85
N ASP A 74 3.59 -17.41 2.80
CA ASP A 74 5.03 -17.42 2.93
C ASP A 74 5.57 -16.02 3.29
N TYR A 75 6.86 -15.93 3.58
CA TYR A 75 7.49 -14.66 3.93
C TYR A 75 7.22 -13.57 2.88
N TYR A 76 7.43 -13.89 1.61
CA TYR A 76 7.27 -12.93 0.50
C TYR A 76 5.81 -12.54 0.29
N SER A 77 4.91 -13.50 0.27
CA SER A 77 3.47 -13.24 0.18
C SER A 77 2.99 -12.33 1.32
N SER A 78 3.47 -12.55 2.55
CA SER A 78 3.11 -11.69 3.69
C SER A 78 3.62 -10.25 3.58
N LEU A 79 4.77 -10.03 2.91
CA LEU A 79 5.30 -8.69 2.66
C LEU A 79 4.57 -7.97 1.53
N TYR A 80 4.36 -8.65 0.41
CA TYR A 80 4.00 -8.03 -0.87
C TYR A 80 2.52 -8.16 -1.26
N SER A 81 1.75 -9.08 -0.65
CA SER A 81 0.31 -9.17 -0.90
C SER A 81 -0.39 -7.82 -0.76
N THR A 82 -1.25 -7.52 -1.70
CA THR A 82 -2.06 -6.31 -1.74
C THR A 82 -2.93 -6.22 -0.48
N PRO A 83 -2.91 -5.10 0.27
CA PRO A 83 -3.78 -4.91 1.43
C PRO A 83 -5.26 -5.07 1.08
N GLU A 84 -6.03 -5.66 1.98
CA GLU A 84 -7.47 -5.93 1.78
C GLU A 84 -8.26 -4.68 1.35
N ILE A 85 -7.95 -3.52 1.94
CA ILE A 85 -8.60 -2.26 1.59
C ILE A 85 -8.36 -1.85 0.13
N VAL A 86 -7.15 -2.06 -0.38
CA VAL A 86 -6.81 -1.81 -1.78
C VAL A 86 -7.47 -2.84 -2.69
N GLY A 87 -7.43 -4.12 -2.28
CA GLY A 87 -8.08 -5.21 -3.02
C GLY A 87 -9.58 -5.00 -3.17
N LYS A 88 -10.27 -4.60 -2.10
CA LYS A 88 -11.71 -4.27 -2.10
C LYS A 88 -12.03 -3.07 -3.00
N TYR A 89 -11.21 -2.02 -2.95
CA TYR A 89 -11.36 -0.88 -3.85
C TYR A 89 -11.30 -1.32 -5.33
N ARG A 90 -10.30 -2.12 -5.70
CA ARG A 90 -10.16 -2.67 -7.07
C ARG A 90 -11.30 -3.60 -7.46
N ALA A 91 -11.74 -4.45 -6.54
CA ALA A 91 -12.90 -5.32 -6.78
C ALA A 91 -14.14 -4.49 -7.15
N ASN A 92 -14.38 -3.39 -6.44
CA ASN A 92 -15.46 -2.48 -6.77
C ASN A 92 -15.26 -1.78 -8.14
N ARG A 93 -14.02 -1.36 -8.45
CA ARG A 93 -13.68 -0.71 -9.73
C ARG A 93 -13.90 -1.63 -10.94
N LEU A 94 -13.60 -2.92 -10.80
CA LEU A 94 -13.72 -3.94 -11.85
C LEU A 94 -14.98 -4.79 -11.72
N LYS A 95 -15.94 -4.37 -10.92
CA LYS A 95 -17.18 -5.10 -10.63
C LYS A 95 -17.92 -5.57 -11.88
N GLY A 96 -18.43 -6.82 -11.85
CA GLY A 96 -19.23 -7.43 -12.89
C GLY A 96 -18.41 -7.84 -14.13
N ARG A 97 -17.08 -7.90 -14.02
CA ARG A 97 -16.18 -8.36 -15.08
C ARG A 97 -15.74 -9.79 -14.83
N TYR A 98 -15.19 -10.44 -15.86
CA TYR A 98 -14.42 -11.66 -15.66
C TYR A 98 -12.93 -11.31 -15.66
N ILE A 99 -12.19 -11.70 -14.61
CA ILE A 99 -10.78 -11.34 -14.42
C ILE A 99 -9.92 -12.60 -14.49
N ILE A 100 -8.87 -12.57 -15.29
CA ILE A 100 -7.81 -13.58 -15.30
C ILE A 100 -6.56 -12.94 -14.69
N ASP A 101 -6.11 -13.45 -13.56
CA ASP A 101 -4.89 -12.97 -12.90
C ASP A 101 -3.67 -13.79 -13.34
N ALA A 102 -2.71 -13.12 -14.00
CA ALA A 102 -1.46 -13.69 -14.45
C ALA A 102 -0.41 -13.61 -13.34
N GLY A 103 -0.43 -14.56 -12.43
CA GLY A 103 0.47 -14.62 -11.27
C GLY A 103 -0.22 -14.32 -9.95
N SER A 104 -1.27 -15.11 -9.62
CA SER A 104 -2.15 -14.88 -8.46
C SER A 104 -1.45 -14.99 -7.09
N GLY A 105 -0.24 -15.56 -7.02
CA GLY A 105 0.48 -15.74 -5.78
C GLY A 105 -0.32 -16.55 -4.75
N ALA A 106 -0.44 -16.01 -3.53
CA ALA A 106 -1.25 -16.62 -2.47
C ALA A 106 -2.74 -16.25 -2.55
N GLY A 107 -3.21 -15.69 -3.67
CA GLY A 107 -4.61 -15.47 -4.01
C GLY A 107 -5.30 -14.27 -3.36
N MET A 108 -4.58 -13.40 -2.66
CA MET A 108 -5.22 -12.36 -1.84
C MET A 108 -5.98 -11.34 -2.67
N GLN A 109 -5.47 -10.95 -3.85
CA GLN A 109 -6.19 -10.03 -4.73
C GLN A 109 -7.40 -10.69 -5.40
N ASP A 110 -7.25 -11.94 -5.83
CA ASP A 110 -8.33 -12.72 -6.48
C ASP A 110 -9.50 -12.96 -5.53
N ILE A 111 -9.19 -13.27 -4.27
CA ILE A 111 -10.20 -13.39 -3.21
C ILE A 111 -11.01 -12.09 -3.07
N MET A 112 -10.37 -10.93 -3.17
CA MET A 112 -11.09 -9.65 -3.15
C MET A 112 -11.90 -9.44 -4.44
N PHE A 113 -11.35 -9.76 -5.61
CA PHE A 113 -12.08 -9.67 -6.87
C PHE A 113 -13.35 -10.55 -6.88
N SER A 114 -13.28 -11.76 -6.31
CA SER A 114 -14.42 -12.68 -6.26
C SER A 114 -15.61 -12.17 -5.45
N LEU A 115 -15.45 -11.11 -4.66
CA LEU A 115 -16.55 -10.47 -3.94
C LEU A 115 -17.59 -9.83 -4.89
N SER A 116 -17.21 -9.55 -6.14
CA SER A 116 -18.07 -8.82 -7.08
C SER A 116 -17.87 -9.17 -8.55
N SER A 117 -17.00 -10.14 -8.87
CA SER A 117 -16.57 -10.49 -10.23
C SER A 117 -16.21 -11.96 -10.31
N ASP A 118 -16.33 -12.58 -11.48
CA ASP A 118 -15.75 -13.89 -11.72
C ASP A 118 -14.23 -13.75 -11.86
N VAL A 119 -13.46 -14.67 -11.27
CA VAL A 119 -12.00 -14.60 -11.30
C VAL A 119 -11.37 -15.99 -11.47
N SER A 120 -10.34 -16.05 -12.31
CA SER A 120 -9.43 -17.18 -12.44
C SER A 120 -7.99 -16.72 -12.17
N GLY A 121 -7.43 -17.10 -11.04
CA GLY A 121 -6.04 -16.84 -10.67
C GLY A 121 -5.14 -17.97 -11.17
N ILE A 122 -4.08 -17.65 -11.90
CA ILE A 122 -3.11 -18.59 -12.45
C ILE A 122 -1.79 -18.41 -11.69
N GLU A 123 -1.28 -19.49 -11.12
CA GLU A 123 -0.05 -19.47 -10.33
C GLU A 123 0.82 -20.69 -10.64
N ILE A 124 2.03 -20.43 -11.11
CA ILE A 124 2.98 -21.49 -11.48
C ILE A 124 3.59 -22.19 -10.25
N ASN A 125 3.72 -21.48 -9.14
CA ASN A 125 4.29 -22.03 -7.91
C ASN A 125 3.25 -22.84 -7.14
N ARG A 126 3.40 -24.17 -7.12
CA ARG A 126 2.45 -25.09 -6.47
C ARG A 126 2.19 -24.77 -5.00
N SER A 127 3.20 -24.36 -4.23
CA SER A 127 2.99 -24.00 -2.82
C SER A 127 2.08 -22.78 -2.67
N ARG A 128 2.26 -21.74 -3.50
CA ARG A 128 1.41 -20.55 -3.48
C ARG A 128 0.01 -20.82 -3.99
N TYR A 129 -0.12 -21.63 -5.04
CA TYR A 129 -1.42 -22.14 -5.48
C TYR A 129 -2.18 -22.84 -4.33
N LEU A 130 -1.52 -23.73 -3.59
CA LEU A 130 -2.14 -24.40 -2.44
C LEU A 130 -2.48 -23.41 -1.31
N MET A 131 -1.65 -22.39 -1.08
CA MET A 131 -1.97 -21.30 -0.16
C MET A 131 -3.22 -20.53 -0.62
N SER A 132 -3.36 -20.21 -1.90
CA SER A 132 -4.56 -19.52 -2.41
C SER A 132 -5.82 -20.34 -2.19
N MET A 133 -5.76 -21.65 -2.41
CA MET A 133 -6.86 -22.58 -2.16
C MET A 133 -7.26 -22.66 -0.67
N LEU A 134 -6.30 -22.49 0.24
CA LEU A 134 -6.57 -22.39 1.68
C LEU A 134 -7.10 -21.03 2.08
N ASN A 135 -6.49 -19.94 1.56
CA ASN A 135 -6.82 -18.56 1.90
C ASN A 135 -8.22 -18.14 1.49
N ARG A 136 -8.81 -18.73 0.46
CA ARG A 136 -10.19 -18.46 0.06
C ARG A 136 -11.22 -18.91 1.09
N LYS A 137 -10.91 -19.95 1.91
CA LYS A 137 -11.85 -20.52 2.89
C LYS A 137 -12.35 -19.48 3.91
N PRO A 138 -11.49 -18.76 4.66
CA PRO A 138 -11.94 -17.81 5.69
C PRO A 138 -12.73 -16.63 5.14
N TYR A 139 -12.63 -16.36 3.83
CA TYR A 139 -13.41 -15.31 3.14
C TYR A 139 -14.70 -15.84 2.50
N GLY A 140 -14.90 -17.15 2.43
CA GLY A 140 -16.00 -17.75 1.67
C GLY A 140 -15.93 -17.38 0.19
N SER A 141 -14.72 -17.28 -0.37
CA SER A 141 -14.47 -16.82 -1.74
C SER A 141 -14.66 -17.94 -2.75
N ASP A 142 -15.31 -17.62 -3.86
CA ASP A 142 -15.51 -18.50 -5.01
C ASP A 142 -14.44 -18.36 -6.10
N ALA A 143 -13.32 -17.65 -5.78
CA ALA A 143 -12.19 -17.52 -6.70
C ALA A 143 -11.71 -18.90 -7.19
N ASN A 144 -11.57 -19.03 -8.50
CA ASN A 144 -11.00 -20.22 -9.11
C ASN A 144 -9.49 -20.06 -9.23
N PHE A 145 -8.73 -21.11 -8.87
CA PHE A 145 -7.27 -21.09 -8.97
C PHE A 145 -6.77 -22.26 -9.80
N LEU A 146 -5.77 -22.00 -10.64
CA LEU A 146 -5.13 -22.95 -11.54
C LEU A 146 -3.62 -22.99 -11.26
N CYS A 147 -3.05 -24.20 -11.19
CA CYS A 147 -1.62 -24.40 -10.96
C CYS A 147 -0.93 -24.68 -12.29
N GLU A 148 -0.62 -23.63 -13.04
CA GLU A 148 0.04 -23.74 -14.36
C GLU A 148 0.77 -22.45 -14.72
N ASP A 149 1.57 -22.46 -15.80
CA ASP A 149 2.15 -21.25 -16.35
C ASP A 149 1.09 -20.46 -17.10
N PHE A 150 0.97 -19.15 -16.83
CA PHE A 150 0.04 -18.27 -17.54
C PHE A 150 0.26 -18.29 -19.07
N PHE A 151 1.50 -18.46 -19.53
CA PHE A 151 1.79 -18.50 -20.95
C PHE A 151 1.33 -19.80 -21.65
N ASP A 152 1.21 -20.88 -20.89
CA ASP A 152 0.66 -22.17 -21.36
C ASP A 152 -0.86 -22.27 -21.20
N TYR A 153 -1.48 -21.30 -20.52
CA TYR A 153 -2.92 -21.28 -20.31
C TYR A 153 -3.67 -21.10 -21.64
N ASN A 154 -4.46 -22.10 -21.99
CA ASN A 154 -5.23 -22.17 -23.24
C ASN A 154 -6.72 -21.78 -23.08
N GLY A 155 -7.09 -21.15 -21.96
CA GLY A 155 -8.45 -20.71 -21.73
C GLY A 155 -8.88 -19.54 -22.63
N ASP A 156 -10.18 -19.33 -22.69
CA ASP A 156 -10.73 -18.22 -23.45
C ASP A 156 -10.49 -16.88 -22.77
N PHE A 157 -9.94 -15.91 -23.51
CA PHE A 157 -9.69 -14.53 -23.06
C PHE A 157 -10.75 -13.53 -23.54
N ASN A 158 -11.68 -13.98 -24.40
CA ASN A 158 -12.64 -13.08 -25.03
C ASN A 158 -13.56 -12.40 -24.00
N GLY A 159 -13.62 -11.08 -24.05
CA GLY A 159 -14.41 -10.25 -23.12
C GLY A 159 -13.86 -10.17 -21.69
N LYS A 160 -12.73 -10.80 -21.40
CA LYS A 160 -12.16 -10.83 -20.05
C LYS A 160 -11.11 -9.75 -19.83
N ILE A 161 -10.85 -9.41 -18.58
CA ILE A 161 -9.78 -8.50 -18.16
C ILE A 161 -8.58 -9.36 -17.74
N ILE A 162 -7.39 -8.97 -18.16
CA ILE A 162 -6.14 -9.51 -17.59
C ILE A 162 -5.67 -8.60 -16.46
N PHE A 163 -5.50 -9.17 -15.28
CA PHE A 163 -4.81 -8.54 -14.15
C PHE A 163 -3.42 -9.14 -14.00
N SER A 164 -2.46 -8.36 -13.51
CA SER A 164 -1.16 -8.86 -13.09
C SER A 164 -0.49 -7.93 -12.09
N ASP A 165 0.16 -8.50 -11.07
CA ASP A 165 1.11 -7.83 -10.16
C ASP A 165 2.50 -8.48 -10.34
N PRO A 166 3.26 -8.13 -11.40
CA PRO A 166 4.49 -8.79 -11.74
C PRO A 166 5.59 -8.54 -10.71
N LEU A 167 6.37 -9.59 -10.43
CA LEU A 167 7.47 -9.54 -9.49
C LEU A 167 8.59 -8.61 -9.99
N ARG A 168 9.26 -7.96 -9.03
CA ARG A 168 10.45 -7.13 -9.27
C ARG A 168 11.70 -7.88 -8.86
N PRO A 169 12.82 -7.70 -9.59
CA PRO A 169 14.11 -8.16 -9.11
C PRO A 169 14.47 -7.48 -7.78
N GLN A 170 14.85 -8.26 -6.78
CA GLN A 170 15.13 -7.76 -5.43
C GLN A 170 16.31 -6.78 -5.37
N ASN A 171 17.23 -6.84 -6.32
CA ASN A 171 18.51 -6.10 -6.33
C ASN A 171 18.58 -4.95 -7.34
N SER A 172 17.51 -4.63 -8.08
CA SER A 172 17.58 -3.55 -9.05
C SER A 172 17.45 -2.18 -8.37
N ARG A 173 18.50 -1.35 -8.52
CA ARG A 173 18.46 0.06 -8.08
C ARG A 173 17.54 0.90 -8.96
N GLU A 174 17.39 0.53 -10.22
CA GLU A 174 16.50 1.20 -11.17
C GLU A 174 15.19 0.42 -11.32
N LYS A 175 14.09 1.15 -11.38
CA LYS A 175 12.74 0.60 -11.57
C LYS A 175 12.45 0.58 -13.07
N VAL A 176 13.01 -0.41 -13.76
CA VAL A 176 12.90 -0.56 -15.21
C VAL A 176 11.76 -1.51 -15.53
N PHE A 177 10.87 -1.11 -16.42
CA PHE A 177 9.68 -1.88 -16.81
C PHE A 177 10.02 -3.28 -17.36
N SER A 178 11.07 -3.37 -18.19
CA SER A 178 11.54 -4.64 -18.76
C SER A 178 12.15 -5.64 -17.76
N GLN A 179 12.29 -5.26 -16.49
CA GLN A 179 12.75 -6.14 -15.42
C GLN A 179 11.59 -6.74 -14.62
N LEU A 180 10.36 -6.41 -14.94
CA LEU A 180 9.19 -7.02 -14.33
C LEU A 180 9.01 -8.45 -14.86
N SER A 181 8.62 -9.38 -13.97
CA SER A 181 8.46 -10.78 -14.34
C SER A 181 7.12 -11.33 -13.80
N PRO A 182 6.25 -11.86 -14.67
CA PRO A 182 6.39 -11.88 -16.14
C PRO A 182 6.35 -10.47 -16.74
N ASP A 183 6.89 -10.29 -17.97
CA ASP A 183 6.88 -9.00 -18.67
C ASP A 183 5.42 -8.60 -18.98
N PRO A 184 4.97 -7.42 -18.52
CA PRO A 184 3.59 -6.99 -18.74
C PRO A 184 3.19 -6.84 -20.22
N VAL A 185 4.15 -6.55 -21.11
CA VAL A 185 3.89 -6.48 -22.55
C VAL A 185 3.56 -7.88 -23.09
N ASP A 186 4.32 -8.90 -22.66
CA ASP A 186 4.10 -10.27 -23.11
C ASP A 186 2.79 -10.86 -22.53
N ILE A 187 2.40 -10.43 -21.33
CA ILE A 187 1.13 -10.83 -20.72
C ILE A 187 -0.06 -10.41 -21.60
N VAL A 188 -0.05 -9.19 -22.15
CA VAL A 188 -1.18 -8.66 -22.94
C VAL A 188 -1.03 -8.89 -24.43
N LYS A 189 0.20 -9.09 -24.93
CA LYS A 189 0.50 -9.27 -26.35
C LYS A 189 -0.08 -10.58 -26.87
N GLY A 190 -0.76 -10.50 -28.03
CA GLY A 190 -1.31 -11.68 -28.69
C GLY A 190 -2.57 -12.28 -28.03
N ARG A 191 -3.08 -11.70 -26.95
CA ARG A 191 -4.34 -12.10 -26.31
C ARG A 191 -5.50 -11.41 -27.02
N GLN A 192 -6.05 -12.07 -28.02
CA GLN A 192 -7.18 -11.53 -28.80
C GLN A 192 -8.47 -11.50 -27.99
N GLY A 193 -9.29 -10.48 -28.23
CA GLY A 193 -10.62 -10.36 -27.64
C GLY A 193 -10.67 -9.95 -26.17
N ILE A 194 -9.54 -9.64 -25.50
CA ILE A 194 -9.58 -9.13 -24.12
C ILE A 194 -10.38 -7.81 -24.07
N SER A 195 -11.14 -7.60 -23.00
CA SER A 195 -11.84 -6.34 -22.76
C SER A 195 -10.94 -5.26 -22.16
N GLY A 196 -9.77 -5.63 -21.65
CA GLY A 196 -8.79 -4.73 -21.11
C GLY A 196 -7.75 -5.41 -20.23
N TYR A 197 -6.88 -4.59 -19.64
CA TYR A 197 -5.88 -5.04 -18.66
C TYR A 197 -5.76 -4.07 -17.50
N ALA A 198 -5.35 -4.58 -16.34
CA ALA A 198 -4.97 -3.83 -15.16
C ALA A 198 -3.66 -4.40 -14.62
N ILE A 199 -2.59 -3.61 -14.61
CA ILE A 199 -1.25 -4.08 -14.27
C ILE A 199 -0.66 -3.24 -13.16
N ASP A 200 -0.23 -3.89 -12.08
CA ASP A 200 0.48 -3.23 -10.98
C ASP A 200 1.92 -2.95 -11.36
N LEU A 201 2.33 -1.73 -11.08
CA LEU A 201 3.66 -1.23 -11.36
C LEU A 201 4.31 -0.68 -10.09
N PRO A 202 5.64 -0.55 -10.07
CA PRO A 202 6.33 0.17 -9.01
C PRO A 202 5.75 1.58 -8.82
N PRO A 203 5.32 1.99 -7.62
CA PRO A 203 4.65 3.29 -7.41
C PRO A 203 5.47 4.52 -7.81
N HIS A 204 6.79 4.38 -7.90
CA HIS A 204 7.71 5.46 -8.31
C HIS A 204 8.26 5.27 -9.72
N MET A 205 7.64 4.42 -10.56
CA MET A 205 8.02 4.27 -11.95
C MET A 205 7.68 5.54 -12.73
N LYS A 206 8.64 6.02 -13.52
CA LYS A 206 8.41 7.21 -14.36
C LYS A 206 7.48 6.88 -15.52
N TRP A 207 6.64 7.81 -15.88
CA TRP A 207 5.61 7.64 -16.92
C TRP A 207 6.17 7.29 -18.28
N GLU A 208 7.28 7.93 -18.66
CA GLU A 208 8.00 7.72 -19.93
C GLU A 208 8.61 6.31 -20.06
N ASN A 209 8.74 5.60 -18.94
CA ASN A 209 9.28 4.24 -18.92
C ASN A 209 8.18 3.16 -19.00
N ILE A 210 6.92 3.54 -19.21
CA ILE A 210 5.79 2.60 -19.31
C ILE A 210 5.40 2.50 -20.79
N PRO A 211 5.71 1.39 -21.49
CA PRO A 211 5.49 1.24 -22.93
C PRO A 211 4.06 0.86 -23.31
N LEU A 212 3.16 0.76 -22.33
CA LEU A 212 1.74 0.45 -22.50
C LEU A 212 0.90 1.70 -22.29
N ASP A 213 -0.09 1.89 -23.15
CA ASP A 213 -1.07 2.96 -23.02
C ASP A 213 -2.06 2.69 -21.89
N GLY A 214 -2.60 3.76 -21.32
CA GLY A 214 -3.67 3.67 -20.33
C GLY A 214 -3.64 4.73 -19.27
N GLU A 215 -4.55 4.58 -18.33
CA GLU A 215 -4.67 5.38 -17.13
C GLU A 215 -3.68 4.91 -16.06
N LYS A 216 -3.02 5.85 -15.42
CA LYS A 216 -2.13 5.60 -14.28
C LYS A 216 -2.87 5.94 -12.99
N GLU A 217 -3.26 4.92 -12.24
CA GLU A 217 -3.92 5.09 -10.94
C GLU A 217 -2.92 4.94 -9.79
N TYR A 218 -2.80 5.98 -8.99
CA TYR A 218 -2.00 6.00 -7.78
C TYR A 218 -2.89 5.86 -6.55
N ILE A 219 -2.67 4.83 -5.75
CA ILE A 219 -3.42 4.57 -4.53
C ILE A 219 -2.54 4.86 -3.33
N SER A 220 -3.01 5.72 -2.42
CA SER A 220 -2.46 5.87 -1.08
C SER A 220 -3.33 5.18 -0.03
N VAL A 221 -2.69 4.73 1.04
CA VAL A 221 -3.36 4.20 2.23
C VAL A 221 -2.83 4.95 3.44
N ASN A 222 -3.71 5.65 4.15
CA ASN A 222 -3.33 6.50 5.29
C ASN A 222 -2.21 7.48 4.93
N GLY A 223 -2.30 8.12 3.76
CA GLY A 223 -1.32 9.11 3.29
C GLY A 223 0.04 8.54 2.83
N ASN A 224 0.14 7.22 2.67
CA ASN A 224 1.33 6.55 2.15
C ASN A 224 1.05 5.95 0.78
N LEU A 225 1.89 6.26 -0.21
CA LEU A 225 1.77 5.70 -1.54
C LEU A 225 1.93 4.18 -1.50
N ASN A 226 0.91 3.46 -1.95
CA ASN A 226 0.83 2.01 -1.85
C ASN A 226 0.98 1.31 -3.20
N ARG A 227 0.23 1.74 -4.22
CA ARG A 227 0.20 1.12 -5.55
C ARG A 227 0.19 2.17 -6.66
N LEU A 228 0.75 1.77 -7.80
CA LEU A 228 0.48 2.32 -9.11
C LEU A 228 -0.12 1.19 -9.95
N THR A 229 -1.33 1.39 -10.48
CA THR A 229 -1.96 0.44 -11.41
C THR A 229 -2.15 1.10 -12.76
N LEU A 230 -1.73 0.45 -13.82
CA LEU A 230 -1.98 0.84 -15.20
C LEU A 230 -3.26 0.14 -15.68
N TYR A 231 -4.31 0.91 -15.96
CA TYR A 231 -5.53 0.39 -16.60
C TYR A 231 -5.51 0.69 -18.09
N SER A 232 -5.86 -0.30 -18.91
CA SER A 232 -6.00 -0.13 -20.37
C SER A 232 -6.95 1.02 -20.73
N PRO A 233 -6.87 1.59 -21.95
CA PRO A 233 -7.78 2.64 -22.39
C PRO A 233 -9.26 2.30 -22.24
N SER A 234 -9.63 1.03 -22.41
CA SER A 234 -11.03 0.52 -22.28
C SER A 234 -11.54 0.52 -20.83
N LEU A 235 -10.65 0.55 -19.83
CA LEU A 235 -10.97 0.55 -18.39
C LEU A 235 -10.71 1.92 -17.74
N SER A 236 -10.19 2.87 -18.51
CA SER A 236 -9.79 4.19 -18.02
C SER A 236 -10.98 5.08 -17.68
N ILE A 237 -10.87 5.81 -16.56
CA ILE A 237 -11.80 6.90 -16.19
C ILE A 237 -11.15 8.29 -16.36
N GLY A 238 -9.86 8.34 -16.67
CA GLY A 238 -9.07 9.53 -16.94
C GLY A 238 -7.72 9.18 -17.54
N LYS A 239 -6.80 10.14 -17.59
CA LYS A 239 -5.40 9.88 -17.97
C LYS A 239 -4.56 9.50 -16.75
N ALA A 240 -4.89 10.10 -15.60
CA ALA A 240 -4.34 9.75 -14.30
C ALA A 240 -5.44 9.83 -13.24
N THR A 241 -5.28 9.04 -12.18
CA THR A 241 -6.21 9.00 -11.04
C THR A 241 -5.43 8.88 -9.73
N ALA A 242 -5.83 9.65 -8.75
CA ALA A 242 -5.41 9.56 -7.37
C ALA A 242 -6.53 8.98 -6.52
N VAL A 243 -6.21 7.99 -5.69
CA VAL A 243 -7.14 7.32 -4.79
C VAL A 243 -6.62 7.40 -3.37
N LEU A 244 -7.41 7.95 -2.48
CA LEU A 244 -7.11 8.09 -1.06
C LEU A 244 -7.94 7.07 -0.27
N LEU A 245 -7.28 6.16 0.41
CA LEU A 245 -7.90 5.16 1.28
C LEU A 245 -7.45 5.38 2.74
N PRO A 246 -8.36 5.20 3.70
CA PRO A 246 -9.67 4.58 3.65
C PRO A 246 -10.85 5.46 3.20
N GLU A 247 -10.65 6.75 2.94
CA GLU A 247 -11.70 7.74 2.65
C GLU A 247 -12.48 7.42 1.35
N ASN A 248 -12.00 6.50 0.52
CA ASN A 248 -12.54 6.15 -0.80
C ASN A 248 -12.66 7.36 -1.74
N ARG A 249 -11.77 8.32 -1.59
CA ARG A 249 -11.79 9.51 -2.42
C ARG A 249 -11.04 9.28 -3.72
N VAL A 250 -11.69 9.57 -4.84
CA VAL A 250 -11.14 9.38 -6.18
C VAL A 250 -11.08 10.72 -6.89
N ILE A 251 -9.90 11.09 -7.40
CA ILE A 251 -9.67 12.30 -8.17
C ILE A 251 -9.05 11.91 -9.50
N SER A 252 -9.74 12.18 -10.60
CA SER A 252 -9.29 11.79 -11.94
C SER A 252 -9.16 13.00 -12.85
N GLY A 253 -8.24 12.92 -13.81
CA GLY A 253 -8.04 13.99 -14.76
C GLY A 253 -6.88 13.79 -15.71
N LYS A 254 -6.49 14.88 -16.37
CA LYS A 254 -5.25 14.97 -17.14
C LYS A 254 -4.15 15.46 -16.19
N PRO A 255 -3.01 14.76 -16.15
CA PRO A 255 -1.86 15.24 -15.39
C PRO A 255 -1.33 16.54 -15.98
N GLU A 256 -0.94 17.44 -15.11
CA GLU A 256 -0.35 18.72 -15.48
C GLU A 256 0.92 18.96 -14.66
N GLU A 257 1.91 19.57 -15.28
CA GLU A 257 3.10 20.01 -14.58
C GLU A 257 2.76 21.17 -13.68
N PHE A 258 2.99 21.01 -12.38
CA PHE A 258 2.73 22.06 -11.41
C PHE A 258 3.92 23.03 -11.35
N GLN A 259 3.73 24.20 -11.95
CA GLN A 259 4.75 25.26 -12.01
C GLN A 259 4.43 26.37 -11.02
N HIS A 260 4.97 26.29 -9.81
CA HIS A 260 4.88 27.37 -8.82
C HIS A 260 6.26 27.60 -8.19
N SER A 261 6.61 28.87 -8.00
CA SER A 261 7.79 29.25 -7.24
C SER A 261 7.55 29.04 -5.74
N ILE A 262 8.57 28.55 -5.04
CA ILE A 262 8.51 28.44 -3.58
C ILE A 262 8.58 29.85 -3.01
N GLU A 263 7.58 30.22 -2.22
CA GLU A 263 7.48 31.52 -1.55
C GLU A 263 7.86 31.38 -0.06
N SER A 264 8.38 32.44 0.52
CA SER A 264 8.58 32.50 1.97
C SER A 264 7.25 32.62 2.68
N VAL A 265 7.08 31.90 3.80
CA VAL A 265 5.88 32.01 4.63
C VAL A 265 5.70 33.43 5.15
N LEU A 266 4.57 34.03 4.80
CA LEU A 266 4.16 35.35 5.34
C LEU A 266 3.63 35.15 6.76
N LYS A 267 3.85 36.14 7.63
CA LYS A 267 3.44 36.11 9.06
C LYS A 267 1.92 35.96 9.28
N ASN A 268 1.12 36.14 8.25
CA ASN A 268 -0.36 36.17 8.32
C ASN A 268 -1.02 34.88 7.83
N MET A 269 -0.28 33.80 7.62
CA MET A 269 -0.84 32.52 7.23
C MET A 269 -1.31 31.74 8.45
N GLU A 270 -2.53 31.21 8.38
CA GLU A 270 -3.16 30.51 9.49
C GLU A 270 -3.07 28.97 9.35
N TYR A 271 -3.00 28.48 8.11
CA TYR A 271 -3.07 27.03 7.84
C TYR A 271 -2.00 26.57 6.87
N LEU A 272 -1.60 25.30 7.02
CA LEU A 272 -0.80 24.56 6.04
C LEU A 272 -1.63 23.41 5.44
N PHE A 273 -1.41 23.16 4.16
CA PHE A 273 -2.07 22.12 3.39
C PHE A 273 -1.02 21.21 2.76
N VAL A 274 -1.16 19.92 3.01
CA VAL A 274 -0.30 18.89 2.44
C VAL A 274 -1.16 17.94 1.61
N PRO A 275 -1.22 18.12 0.28
CA PRO A 275 -1.92 17.20 -0.61
C PRO A 275 -1.45 15.75 -0.40
N ASP A 276 -2.36 14.81 -0.56
CA ASP A 276 -2.03 13.40 -0.49
C ASP A 276 -0.99 13.02 -1.53
N ILE A 277 -0.12 12.08 -1.17
CA ILE A 277 0.97 11.63 -2.05
C ILE A 277 0.47 11.00 -3.36
N SER A 278 -0.73 10.42 -3.38
CA SER A 278 -1.33 9.90 -4.61
C SER A 278 -1.68 11.03 -5.59
N VAL A 279 -2.16 12.16 -5.08
CA VAL A 279 -2.47 13.36 -5.88
C VAL A 279 -1.20 13.93 -6.51
N LEU A 280 -0.13 14.05 -5.70
CA LEU A 280 1.17 14.51 -6.18
C LEU A 280 1.72 13.56 -7.25
N SER A 281 1.69 12.25 -7.00
CA SER A 281 2.20 11.23 -7.93
C SER A 281 1.41 11.15 -9.24
N ALA A 282 0.11 11.42 -9.18
CA ALA A 282 -0.77 11.45 -10.34
C ALA A 282 -0.64 12.74 -11.19
N GLY A 283 0.10 13.77 -10.72
CA GLY A 283 0.19 15.07 -11.37
C GLY A 283 -1.12 15.85 -11.36
N LEU A 284 -1.93 15.68 -10.29
CA LEU A 284 -3.27 16.25 -10.19
C LEU A 284 -3.36 17.37 -9.12
N LEU A 285 -2.26 18.02 -8.78
CA LEU A 285 -2.23 19.08 -7.77
C LEU A 285 -3.21 20.21 -8.11
N ASN A 286 -3.26 20.62 -9.37
CA ASN A 286 -4.17 21.68 -9.84
C ASN A 286 -5.67 21.38 -9.61
N LYS A 287 -6.02 20.13 -9.28
CA LYS A 287 -7.40 19.72 -8.98
C LYS A 287 -7.79 19.89 -7.51
N VAL A 288 -6.82 20.10 -6.63
CA VAL A 288 -7.04 20.07 -5.19
C VAL A 288 -6.52 21.28 -4.45
N ILE A 289 -5.67 22.09 -5.08
CA ILE A 289 -5.15 23.32 -4.49
C ILE A 289 -6.01 24.51 -4.88
N ASP A 290 -6.10 25.48 -3.96
CA ASP A 290 -6.69 26.76 -4.24
C ASP A 290 -5.66 27.66 -4.95
N PRO A 291 -6.03 28.43 -6.00
CA PRO A 291 -5.12 29.32 -6.70
C PRO A 291 -4.46 30.37 -5.80
N ASP A 292 -5.11 30.76 -4.70
CA ASP A 292 -4.61 31.75 -3.76
C ASP A 292 -3.59 31.20 -2.76
N TRP A 293 -3.44 29.88 -2.70
CA TRP A 293 -2.46 29.26 -1.81
C TRP A 293 -1.03 29.46 -2.30
N LYS A 294 -0.13 29.61 -1.35
CA LYS A 294 1.29 29.79 -1.61
C LYS A 294 2.05 28.50 -1.37
N LEU A 295 2.82 28.05 -2.36
CA LEU A 295 3.74 26.91 -2.19
C LEU A 295 4.92 27.37 -1.33
N ILE A 296 5.10 26.74 -0.15
CA ILE A 296 6.15 27.11 0.81
C ILE A 296 7.27 26.09 0.92
N TYR A 297 7.01 24.85 0.47
CA TYR A 297 7.99 23.76 0.45
C TYR A 297 7.58 22.71 -0.57
N SER A 298 8.53 22.14 -1.27
CA SER A 298 8.30 20.97 -2.14
C SER A 298 9.54 20.07 -2.19
N ASP A 299 9.31 18.78 -2.13
CA ASP A 299 10.29 17.73 -2.41
C ASP A 299 9.63 16.57 -3.17
N SER A 300 10.35 15.47 -3.43
CA SER A 300 9.84 14.30 -4.15
C SER A 300 8.70 13.56 -3.43
N ARG A 301 8.42 13.90 -2.17
CA ARG A 301 7.45 13.19 -1.33
C ARG A 301 6.25 14.05 -0.95
N ARG A 302 6.38 15.38 -1.01
CA ARG A 302 5.32 16.29 -0.57
C ARG A 302 5.48 17.69 -1.14
N SER A 303 4.35 18.35 -1.32
CA SER A 303 4.27 19.80 -1.50
C SER A 303 3.47 20.36 -0.32
N VAL A 304 3.89 21.49 0.22
CA VAL A 304 3.24 22.15 1.35
C VAL A 304 2.81 23.53 0.91
N PHE A 305 1.53 23.81 1.06
CA PHE A 305 0.93 25.08 0.74
C PHE A 305 0.50 25.79 2.01
N SER A 306 0.39 27.11 1.96
CA SER A 306 -0.17 27.92 3.04
C SER A 306 -1.36 28.74 2.54
N GLY A 307 -2.36 28.93 3.39
CA GLY A 307 -3.58 29.71 3.13
C GLY A 307 -4.26 30.13 4.42
N ASN A 308 -5.40 30.85 4.29
CA ASN A 308 -6.10 31.49 5.41
C ASN A 308 -7.49 30.90 5.69
N SER A 309 -7.90 29.86 4.97
CA SER A 309 -9.23 29.23 5.16
C SER A 309 -9.11 27.73 5.18
N ILE A 310 -9.91 27.04 5.99
CA ILE A 310 -10.00 25.58 6.05
C ILE A 310 -10.88 25.09 4.90
N TYR A 311 -10.57 23.92 4.38
CA TYR A 311 -11.36 23.23 3.35
C TYR A 311 -11.91 21.91 3.88
N GLU A 312 -13.24 21.79 4.00
CA GLU A 312 -13.92 20.59 4.51
C GLU A 312 -13.61 19.32 3.72
N GLN A 313 -13.34 19.46 2.42
CA GLN A 313 -13.08 18.33 1.52
C GLN A 313 -11.70 18.42 0.87
N PHE A 314 -10.67 18.74 1.62
CA PHE A 314 -9.32 18.74 1.10
C PHE A 314 -8.80 17.30 0.88
N ALA A 315 -8.14 17.06 -0.26
CA ALA A 315 -7.54 15.76 -0.58
C ALA A 315 -6.13 15.67 -0.02
N GLY A 316 -6.01 15.58 1.30
CA GLY A 316 -4.75 15.59 2.01
C GLY A 316 -4.95 15.93 3.47
N LYS A 317 -3.90 16.48 4.09
CA LYS A 317 -3.90 16.88 5.50
C LYS A 317 -3.82 18.38 5.65
N GLN A 318 -4.56 18.92 6.61
CA GLN A 318 -4.61 20.33 6.98
C GLN A 318 -4.03 20.51 8.38
N TYR A 319 -3.30 21.62 8.57
CA TYR A 319 -2.65 21.91 9.84
C TYR A 319 -2.89 23.37 10.22
N ALA A 320 -3.31 23.62 11.46
CA ALA A 320 -3.33 24.96 12.03
C ALA A 320 -1.90 25.39 12.42
N ILE A 321 -1.50 26.59 12.06
CA ILE A 321 -0.21 27.16 12.46
C ILE A 321 -0.35 27.70 13.89
N LEU A 322 0.44 27.16 14.80
CA LEU A 322 0.46 27.58 16.21
C LEU A 322 1.51 28.66 16.49
N ASP A 323 2.70 28.52 15.89
CA ASP A 323 3.80 29.47 16.08
C ASP A 323 4.94 29.23 15.07
N TYR A 324 5.90 30.15 15.05
CA TYR A 324 7.11 30.10 14.22
C TYR A 324 8.36 30.12 15.10
N SER A 325 9.46 29.51 14.61
CA SER A 325 10.76 29.56 15.28
C SER A 325 11.89 29.71 14.27
N ALA A 326 12.92 30.49 14.63
CA ALA A 326 14.13 30.62 13.83
C ALA A 326 15.10 29.43 14.03
N SER A 327 14.91 28.62 15.09
CA SER A 327 15.75 27.47 15.40
C SER A 327 14.90 26.28 15.85
N LEU A 328 15.52 25.09 15.95
CA LEU A 328 14.90 23.90 16.54
C LEU A 328 14.95 23.87 18.08
N ASP A 329 15.34 24.97 18.71
CA ASP A 329 15.19 25.12 20.17
C ASP A 329 13.74 25.55 20.49
N ILE A 330 12.81 24.61 20.33
CA ILE A 330 11.37 24.82 20.37
C ILE A 330 10.69 24.25 21.63
N LEU A 331 11.46 23.62 22.53
CA LEU A 331 10.89 22.95 23.71
C LEU A 331 9.95 23.83 24.56
N PRO A 332 10.28 25.12 24.84
CA PRO A 332 9.34 25.98 25.59
C PRO A 332 8.00 26.20 24.87
N LYS A 333 8.05 26.33 23.55
CA LYS A 333 6.85 26.49 22.72
C LYS A 333 6.02 25.21 22.68
N LEU A 334 6.67 24.06 22.56
CA LEU A 334 5.99 22.75 22.57
C LEU A 334 5.24 22.51 23.89
N LYS A 335 5.86 22.85 25.03
CA LYS A 335 5.20 22.76 26.36
C LYS A 335 3.97 23.67 26.45
N LYS A 336 4.04 24.88 25.86
CA LYS A 336 2.90 25.82 25.80
C LYS A 336 1.70 25.25 25.02
N PHE A 337 1.94 24.42 24.00
CA PHE A 337 0.92 23.84 23.14
C PHE A 337 0.48 22.43 23.55
N ASP A 338 0.77 22.00 24.76
CA ASP A 338 0.39 20.66 25.30
C ASP A 338 0.92 19.51 24.43
N ALA A 339 2.16 19.64 23.91
CA ALA A 339 2.77 18.63 23.06
C ALA A 339 3.10 17.36 23.84
N GLY A 340 2.75 16.20 23.29
CA GLY A 340 3.15 14.87 23.79
C GLY A 340 4.11 14.17 22.83
N LYS A 341 3.90 14.36 21.53
CA LYS A 341 4.77 13.82 20.48
C LYS A 341 5.06 14.86 19.40
N ILE A 342 6.23 14.73 18.76
CA ILE A 342 6.61 15.62 17.65
C ILE A 342 6.87 14.83 16.37
N TYR A 343 6.51 15.44 15.24
CA TYR A 343 6.70 14.89 13.91
C TYR A 343 7.34 15.93 12.99
N PHE A 344 8.57 15.66 12.54
CA PHE A 344 9.22 16.51 11.55
C PHE A 344 8.68 16.21 10.15
N ARG A 345 8.24 17.25 9.44
CA ARG A 345 7.63 17.20 8.11
C ARG A 345 8.49 17.88 7.04
N PHE A 346 9.80 17.75 7.14
CA PHE A 346 10.80 18.20 6.18
C PHE A 346 11.96 17.22 6.12
N SER A 347 12.81 17.31 5.09
CA SER A 347 13.96 16.42 4.93
C SER A 347 15.00 16.68 6.04
N MET A 348 15.29 15.63 6.81
CA MET A 348 16.29 15.59 7.88
C MET A 348 16.93 14.21 7.88
N GLN A 349 18.22 14.13 8.21
CA GLN A 349 18.90 12.84 8.35
C GLN A 349 18.28 12.01 9.48
N PRO A 350 18.16 10.68 9.31
CA PRO A 350 17.55 9.82 10.33
C PRO A 350 18.18 9.97 11.72
N GLU A 351 19.52 10.07 11.79
CA GLU A 351 20.28 10.24 13.05
C GLU A 351 19.96 11.56 13.72
N GLU A 352 19.79 12.64 12.95
CA GLU A 352 19.41 13.95 13.49
C GLU A 352 17.97 13.90 14.02
N THR A 353 17.05 13.30 13.25
CA THR A 353 15.66 13.11 13.67
C THR A 353 15.59 12.37 15.01
N TYR A 354 16.32 11.25 15.12
CA TYR A 354 16.39 10.46 16.34
C TYR A 354 16.98 11.26 17.52
N ARG A 355 18.10 11.96 17.30
CA ARG A 355 18.73 12.79 18.32
C ARG A 355 17.81 13.87 18.87
N TYR A 356 17.09 14.59 17.98
CA TYR A 356 16.15 15.63 18.40
C TYR A 356 14.96 15.06 19.15
N LYS A 357 14.38 13.97 18.67
CA LYS A 357 13.27 13.31 19.37
C LYS A 357 13.65 12.85 20.76
N ASN A 358 14.77 12.15 20.89
CA ASN A 358 15.24 11.66 22.19
C ASN A 358 15.59 12.79 23.17
N LYS A 359 15.97 13.96 22.68
CA LYS A 359 16.22 15.14 23.52
C LYS A 359 14.93 15.82 23.96
N ILE A 360 13.91 15.87 23.11
CA ILE A 360 12.72 16.70 23.30
C ILE A 360 11.54 15.89 23.87
N GLU A 361 11.23 14.72 23.30
CA GLU A 361 10.04 13.96 23.69
C GLU A 361 9.99 13.53 25.16
N PRO A 362 11.10 13.17 25.84
CA PRO A 362 11.07 12.87 27.27
C PRO A 362 10.69 14.07 28.17
N GLU A 363 10.84 15.29 27.67
CA GLU A 363 10.51 16.53 28.36
C GLU A 363 9.05 16.98 28.14
N LEU A 364 8.30 16.25 27.28
CA LEU A 364 6.93 16.56 26.92
C LEU A 364 5.98 15.68 27.74
N ASN A 365 5.00 16.32 28.38
CA ASN A 365 3.96 15.66 29.21
C ASN A 365 2.55 15.89 28.65
N GLY A 366 2.43 16.50 27.48
CA GLY A 366 1.16 16.84 26.87
C GLY A 366 0.53 15.65 26.12
N LYS A 367 -0.63 15.90 25.50
CA LYS A 367 -1.43 14.90 24.80
C LYS A 367 -1.43 15.07 23.28
N LYS A 368 -1.05 16.26 22.79
CA LYS A 368 -1.16 16.62 21.39
C LYS A 368 0.01 16.11 20.54
N ASN A 369 -0.27 15.76 19.31
CA ASN A 369 0.73 15.52 18.28
C ASN A 369 1.06 16.86 17.59
N ILE A 370 2.30 17.29 17.67
CA ILE A 370 2.75 18.53 17.06
C ILE A 370 3.62 18.22 15.83
N TYR A 371 3.34 18.91 14.75
CA TYR A 371 4.03 18.74 13.47
C TYR A 371 4.88 19.95 13.16
N ILE A 372 6.14 19.71 12.81
CA ILE A 372 7.13 20.76 12.55
C ILE A 372 7.44 20.74 11.05
N PHE A 373 7.08 21.82 10.39
CA PHE A 373 7.46 22.09 9.00
C PHE A 373 8.64 23.05 8.94
N LYS A 374 9.24 23.14 7.76
CA LYS A 374 10.32 24.08 7.49
C LYS A 374 10.03 24.82 6.20
N SER A 375 10.13 26.14 6.23
CA SER A 375 10.07 26.99 5.06
C SER A 375 11.22 28.00 5.16
N ASP A 376 12.10 27.99 4.16
CA ASP A 376 13.32 28.80 4.16
C ASP A 376 14.13 28.60 5.44
N LYS A 377 14.36 29.64 6.23
CA LYS A 377 15.10 29.61 7.50
C LYS A 377 14.23 29.49 8.75
N LYS A 378 12.91 29.29 8.60
CA LYS A 378 11.97 29.21 9.73
C LYS A 378 11.38 27.82 9.88
N TYR A 379 11.15 27.45 11.12
CA TYR A 379 10.37 26.27 11.52
C TYR A 379 8.95 26.73 11.87
N ILE A 380 7.97 25.96 11.40
CA ILE A 380 6.54 26.24 11.59
C ILE A 380 6.01 25.15 12.50
N ILE A 381 5.47 25.53 13.65
CA ILE A 381 4.90 24.64 14.65
C ILE A 381 3.40 24.56 14.37
N THR A 382 2.88 23.36 14.18
CA THR A 382 1.50 23.16 13.75
C THR A 382 0.83 22.00 14.47
N GLU A 383 -0.50 22.02 14.49
CA GLU A 383 -1.37 20.93 14.90
C GLU A 383 -2.20 20.45 13.69
N GLU A 384 -2.33 19.13 13.51
CA GLU A 384 -3.17 18.55 12.45
C GLU A 384 -4.64 18.79 12.78
N LEU A 385 -5.42 19.24 11.81
CA LEU A 385 -6.86 19.36 11.92
C LEU A 385 -7.54 18.05 11.56
N GLU A 386 -8.54 17.65 12.33
CA GLU A 386 -9.34 16.43 12.09
C GLU A 386 -10.34 16.59 10.93
#